data_d0516b04e02a1df023e519b892ed996c
#
_entry.id   d0516b04e02a1df023e519b892ed996c
#
_cell.length_a   1.000
_cell.length_b   1.000
_cell.length_c   1.000
_cell.angle_alpha   90.00
_cell.angle_beta   90.00
_cell.angle_gamma   90.00
#
_symmetry.space_group_name_H-M   'P 1'
#
loop_
_entity.id
_entity.type
_entity.pdbx_description
1 polymer ?
#
loop_
_entity_poly.entity_id
_entity_poly.type
_entity_poly.pdbx_seq_one_letter_code
_entity_poly.pdbx_strand_id
1 'polypeptide(L)'
;MWTIRHVAVLSTAILAILGSRAAAQPSADTLGAIRARGTLVCAVAPASIGFAAPDSRGVYRGLDVDMCRAVAATILGDAEKVRYVPATPQQRFTLLQSGEVDLLSRTTTWTLTREATLGLAFAGINFYDGQGFVVRTSSGITSALGLDGATLCLQPGTTSELNVSDYFRSHDMRFTPVLIDNTDELRQAFVAGRCDAYSTDTSTLASFRAGQGTNAAQYTLLPETISKEPLGPMVRKGDWRFFDVVRWSLFAMLTAEELGLTSENIGQAAGSVNPDVQRFVGQSGNLGRQLGVTDDFASQIVRQVGNFGESWERNMTPIGIPRGINNLWNRGGLHYAPPMR
;
A
#
# COMPACT_ATOMS: atom_id res chain seq x y z
N MET A 1 65.84 44.98 -52.01
CA MET A 1 65.18 43.66 -52.01
C MET A 1 65.02 43.24 -50.56
N TRP A 2 63.87 43.34 -50.05
CA TRP A 2 63.52 43.07 -48.63
C TRP A 2 62.81 41.74 -48.56
N THR A 3 63.35 40.82 -47.76
CA THR A 3 62.71 39.54 -47.40
C THR A 3 62.03 39.60 -46.10
N ILE A 4 60.73 39.48 -46.14
CA ILE A 4 59.81 39.42 -44.94
C ILE A 4 59.79 37.95 -44.41
N ARG A 5 60.31 37.77 -43.16
CA ARG A 5 60.17 36.52 -42.41
C ARG A 5 58.83 36.46 -41.70
N HIS A 6 58.01 35.48 -42.04
CA HIS A 6 56.78 35.17 -41.33
C HIS A 6 57.09 34.34 -40.07
N VAL A 7 56.77 34.85 -38.89
CA VAL A 7 56.80 34.11 -37.64
C VAL A 7 55.39 33.54 -37.43
N ALA A 8 55.29 32.21 -37.48
CA ALA A 8 54.04 31.50 -37.13
C ALA A 8 53.99 31.31 -35.61
N VAL A 9 53.01 31.96 -34.96
CA VAL A 9 52.69 31.74 -33.55
C VAL A 9 51.71 30.58 -33.45
N LEU A 10 52.15 29.43 -32.95
CA LEU A 10 51.31 28.30 -32.56
C LEU A 10 50.63 28.64 -31.20
N SER A 11 49.34 28.93 -31.25
CA SER A 11 48.53 29.07 -30.06
C SER A 11 48.00 27.69 -29.65
N THR A 12 48.57 27.08 -28.62
CA THR A 12 48.10 25.84 -28.02
C THR A 12 46.91 26.13 -27.09
N ALA A 13 45.70 25.88 -27.56
CA ALA A 13 44.50 25.95 -26.74
C ALA A 13 44.40 24.71 -25.82
N ILE A 14 44.70 24.86 -24.53
CA ILE A 14 44.45 23.84 -23.52
C ILE A 14 42.95 23.84 -23.19
N LEU A 15 42.23 22.86 -23.72
CA LEU A 15 40.81 22.59 -23.37
C LEU A 15 40.79 21.96 -21.98
N ALA A 16 40.54 22.77 -20.94
CA ALA A 16 40.25 22.27 -19.60
C ALA A 16 38.88 21.62 -19.60
N ILE A 17 38.81 20.28 -19.65
CA ILE A 17 37.62 19.49 -19.45
C ILE A 17 37.28 19.56 -17.95
N LEU A 18 36.44 20.54 -17.56
CA LEU A 18 35.79 20.56 -16.27
C LEU A 18 34.74 19.45 -16.28
N GLY A 19 35.17 18.26 -15.87
CA GLY A 19 34.24 17.16 -15.55
C GLY A 19 33.31 17.60 -14.41
N SER A 20 32.09 18.02 -14.75
CA SER A 20 31.03 18.22 -13.78
C SER A 20 30.82 16.87 -13.09
N ARG A 21 31.40 16.69 -11.90
CA ARG A 21 30.96 15.65 -10.99
C ARG A 21 29.50 15.98 -10.68
N ALA A 22 28.58 15.22 -11.27
CA ALA A 22 27.20 15.22 -10.80
C ALA A 22 27.27 14.88 -9.31
N ALA A 23 27.08 15.87 -8.45
CA ALA A 23 26.92 15.63 -7.03
C ALA A 23 25.68 14.72 -6.91
N ALA A 24 25.89 13.50 -6.44
CA ALA A 24 24.77 12.62 -6.10
C ALA A 24 23.88 13.43 -5.16
N GLN A 25 22.62 13.64 -5.55
CA GLN A 25 21.66 14.28 -4.65
C GLN A 25 21.68 13.48 -3.33
N PRO A 26 21.80 14.15 -2.17
CA PRO A 26 21.74 13.45 -0.91
C PRO A 26 20.46 12.62 -0.89
N SER A 27 20.60 11.32 -0.60
CA SER A 27 19.43 10.45 -0.43
C SER A 27 18.52 11.07 0.61
N ALA A 28 17.22 11.14 0.34
CA ALA A 28 16.27 11.66 1.31
C ALA A 28 16.41 10.82 2.60
N ASP A 29 16.64 11.46 3.74
CA ASP A 29 16.69 10.81 5.05
C ASP A 29 15.31 10.88 5.70
N THR A 30 14.35 10.12 5.17
CA THR A 30 12.98 10.07 5.71
C THR A 30 12.99 9.52 7.14
N LEU A 31 13.86 8.53 7.44
CA LEU A 31 13.98 7.95 8.77
C LEU A 31 14.41 8.99 9.81
N GLY A 32 15.44 9.80 9.50
CA GLY A 32 15.88 10.91 10.36
C GLY A 32 14.81 11.98 10.53
N ALA A 33 14.10 12.34 9.45
CA ALA A 33 13.00 13.31 9.50
C ALA A 33 11.83 12.84 10.39
N ILE A 34 11.44 11.56 10.30
CA ILE A 34 10.40 10.98 11.16
C ILE A 34 10.83 11.02 12.62
N ARG A 35 12.08 10.67 12.93
CA ARG A 35 12.62 10.72 14.29
C ARG A 35 12.65 12.12 14.87
N ALA A 36 13.14 13.08 14.07
CA ALA A 36 13.21 14.48 14.49
C ALA A 36 11.82 15.07 14.76
N ARG A 37 10.81 14.69 13.98
CA ARG A 37 9.42 15.10 14.15
C ARG A 37 8.69 14.32 15.25
N GLY A 38 9.15 13.11 15.56
CA GLY A 38 8.51 12.20 16.52
C GLY A 38 7.18 11.60 16.06
N THR A 39 6.89 11.63 14.76
CA THR A 39 5.60 11.17 14.19
C THR A 39 5.79 10.71 12.75
N LEU A 40 5.24 9.54 12.40
CA LEU A 40 5.09 9.08 11.02
C LEU A 40 3.86 9.75 10.39
N VAL A 41 3.99 10.26 9.17
CA VAL A 41 2.86 10.80 8.40
C VAL A 41 2.49 9.77 7.33
N CYS A 42 1.29 9.19 7.46
CA CYS A 42 0.83 8.09 6.63
C CYS A 42 -0.43 8.48 5.86
N ALA A 43 -0.39 8.40 4.52
CA ALA A 43 -1.58 8.56 3.69
C ALA A 43 -2.39 7.27 3.69
N VAL A 44 -3.71 7.39 3.93
CA VAL A 44 -4.66 6.28 4.01
C VAL A 44 -5.93 6.59 3.21
N ALA A 45 -6.77 5.58 2.97
CA ALA A 45 -8.09 5.81 2.40
C ALA A 45 -8.96 6.60 3.39
N PRO A 46 -9.84 7.50 2.93
CA PRO A 46 -10.68 8.31 3.83
C PRO A 46 -11.72 7.48 4.59
N ALA A 47 -12.33 6.48 3.93
CA ALA A 47 -13.43 5.69 4.51
C ALA A 47 -13.54 4.31 3.84
N SER A 48 -12.59 3.41 4.12
CA SER A 48 -12.60 2.03 3.64
C SER A 48 -12.59 1.07 4.83
N ILE A 49 -13.79 0.60 5.23
CA ILE A 49 -13.95 -0.32 6.37
C ILE A 49 -13.09 -1.58 6.10
N GLY A 50 -12.35 -1.99 7.11
CA GLY A 50 -11.37 -3.08 7.01
C GLY A 50 -9.97 -2.62 6.61
N PHE A 51 -9.79 -1.57 5.80
CA PHE A 51 -8.48 -1.04 5.40
C PHE A 51 -8.09 0.24 6.13
N ALA A 52 -8.91 1.28 6.04
CA ALA A 52 -8.73 2.53 6.78
C ALA A 52 -10.07 3.25 6.90
N ALA A 53 -10.61 3.28 8.09
CA ALA A 53 -11.82 4.03 8.41
C ALA A 53 -11.74 4.53 9.86
N PRO A 54 -12.27 5.73 10.16
CA PRO A 54 -12.39 6.18 11.54
C PRO A 54 -13.47 5.38 12.26
N ASP A 55 -13.19 4.97 13.50
CA ASP A 55 -14.19 4.41 14.42
C ASP A 55 -15.10 5.52 14.96
N SER A 56 -16.07 5.16 15.83
CA SER A 56 -17.02 6.12 16.43
C SER A 56 -16.37 7.24 17.26
N ARG A 57 -15.07 7.10 17.59
CA ARG A 57 -14.26 8.09 18.31
C ARG A 57 -13.36 8.89 17.39
N GLY A 58 -13.44 8.66 16.06
CA GLY A 58 -12.58 9.29 15.07
C GLY A 58 -11.18 8.66 14.94
N VAL A 59 -10.93 7.51 15.61
CA VAL A 59 -9.65 6.82 15.53
C VAL A 59 -9.63 5.89 14.32
N TYR A 60 -8.65 6.07 13.44
CA TYR A 60 -8.48 5.21 12.28
C TYR A 60 -8.18 3.75 12.65
N ARG A 61 -8.84 2.81 11.97
CA ARG A 61 -8.68 1.36 12.10
C ARG A 61 -8.63 0.71 10.72
N GLY A 62 -7.95 -0.43 10.62
CA GLY A 62 -7.89 -1.22 9.40
C GLY A 62 -6.50 -1.77 9.09
N LEU A 63 -6.41 -2.65 8.08
CA LEU A 63 -5.18 -3.33 7.68
C LEU A 63 -4.09 -2.34 7.22
N ASP A 64 -4.46 -1.32 6.45
CA ASP A 64 -3.55 -0.26 6.01
C ASP A 64 -3.10 0.63 7.18
N VAL A 65 -3.99 0.86 8.13
CA VAL A 65 -3.68 1.58 9.38
C VAL A 65 -2.70 0.77 10.24
N ASP A 66 -2.90 -0.54 10.37
CA ASP A 66 -2.00 -1.41 11.11
C ASP A 66 -0.60 -1.46 10.46
N MET A 67 -0.52 -1.37 9.12
CA MET A 67 0.76 -1.23 8.43
C MET A 67 1.48 0.08 8.80
N CYS A 68 0.76 1.22 8.84
CA CYS A 68 1.34 2.50 9.31
C CYS A 68 1.81 2.40 10.77
N ARG A 69 1.01 1.78 11.63
CA ARG A 69 1.32 1.57 13.06
C ARG A 69 2.55 0.66 13.25
N ALA A 70 2.69 -0.39 12.43
CA ALA A 70 3.85 -1.26 12.45
C ALA A 70 5.14 -0.50 12.09
N VAL A 71 5.10 0.37 11.08
CA VAL A 71 6.24 1.22 10.72
C VAL A 71 6.57 2.23 11.82
N ALA A 72 5.56 2.84 12.45
CA ALA A 72 5.78 3.76 13.58
C ALA A 72 6.39 3.03 14.79
N ALA A 73 5.91 1.84 15.13
CA ALA A 73 6.49 1.00 16.17
C ALA A 73 7.96 0.65 15.88
N THR A 74 8.28 0.36 14.61
CA THR A 74 9.65 0.06 14.16
C THR A 74 10.60 1.26 14.35
N ILE A 75 10.17 2.46 13.99
CA ILE A 75 11.04 3.66 13.95
C ILE A 75 11.08 4.38 15.28
N LEU A 76 9.93 4.50 15.96
CA LEU A 76 9.70 5.36 17.12
C LEU A 76 9.45 4.56 18.42
N GLY A 77 9.35 3.22 18.31
CA GLY A 77 9.02 2.36 19.46
C GLY A 77 7.56 2.51 19.94
N ASP A 78 6.72 3.23 19.19
CA ASP A 78 5.34 3.57 19.59
C ASP A 78 4.43 3.58 18.36
N ALA A 79 3.50 2.62 18.29
CA ALA A 79 2.56 2.45 17.20
C ALA A 79 1.52 3.58 17.08
N GLU A 80 1.32 4.35 18.15
CA GLU A 80 0.33 5.44 18.14
C GLU A 80 0.90 6.76 17.58
N LYS A 81 2.22 6.82 17.34
CA LYS A 81 2.88 7.99 16.78
C LYS A 81 2.71 8.08 15.26
N VAL A 82 1.46 8.06 14.80
CA VAL A 82 1.06 8.20 13.40
C VAL A 82 0.10 9.36 13.24
N ARG A 83 0.36 10.21 12.26
CA ARG A 83 -0.59 11.18 11.75
C ARG A 83 -1.14 10.67 10.42
N TYR A 84 -2.44 10.39 10.37
CA TYR A 84 -3.11 9.94 9.17
C TYR A 84 -3.50 11.10 8.28
N VAL A 85 -3.31 10.97 6.98
CA VAL A 85 -3.73 11.92 5.95
C VAL A 85 -4.66 11.18 4.99
N PRO A 86 -5.98 11.45 5.05
CA PRO A 86 -6.92 10.89 4.08
C PRO A 86 -6.57 11.38 2.66
N ALA A 87 -6.48 10.45 1.71
CA ALA A 87 -6.11 10.76 0.34
C ALA A 87 -7.05 10.09 -0.66
N THR A 88 -7.53 10.86 -1.65
CA THR A 88 -8.27 10.32 -2.78
C THR A 88 -7.33 9.56 -3.74
N PRO A 89 -7.86 8.74 -4.68
CA PRO A 89 -7.03 8.09 -5.68
C PRO A 89 -6.17 9.05 -6.49
N GLN A 90 -6.67 10.23 -6.84
CA GLN A 90 -5.94 11.23 -7.63
C GLN A 90 -4.84 11.92 -6.81
N GLN A 91 -5.05 12.17 -5.52
CA GLN A 91 -4.13 12.91 -4.66
C GLN A 91 -2.96 12.07 -4.12
N ARG A 92 -3.18 10.76 -3.91
CA ARG A 92 -2.27 9.89 -3.14
C ARG A 92 -0.80 9.91 -3.59
N PHE A 93 -0.56 9.91 -4.92
CA PHE A 93 0.81 9.88 -5.45
C PHE A 93 1.50 11.23 -5.29
N THR A 94 0.80 12.33 -5.55
CA THR A 94 1.34 13.69 -5.37
C THR A 94 1.71 13.97 -3.92
N LEU A 95 0.87 13.57 -2.96
CA LEU A 95 1.17 13.71 -1.54
C LEU A 95 2.45 12.97 -1.14
N LEU A 96 2.67 11.76 -1.69
CA LEU A 96 3.89 11.01 -1.42
C LEU A 96 5.11 11.60 -2.13
N GLN A 97 4.95 12.03 -3.38
CA GLN A 97 6.03 12.63 -4.19
C GLN A 97 6.50 13.96 -3.60
N SER A 98 5.58 14.80 -3.13
CA SER A 98 5.90 16.12 -2.53
C SER A 98 6.55 16.00 -1.15
N GLY A 99 6.44 14.84 -0.48
CA GLY A 99 6.92 14.65 0.89
C GLY A 99 5.96 15.14 1.97
N GLU A 100 4.72 15.51 1.61
CA GLU A 100 3.67 15.80 2.60
C GLU A 100 3.34 14.60 3.46
N VAL A 101 3.51 13.39 2.91
CA VAL A 101 3.44 12.13 3.64
C VAL A 101 4.74 11.35 3.47
N ASP A 102 5.07 10.55 4.46
CA ASP A 102 6.26 9.69 4.44
C ASP A 102 5.94 8.36 3.76
N LEU A 103 4.77 7.81 4.05
CA LEU A 103 4.28 6.50 3.64
C LEU A 103 2.89 6.61 3.02
N LEU A 104 2.65 5.87 1.95
CA LEU A 104 1.32 5.64 1.39
C LEU A 104 0.91 4.19 1.67
N SER A 105 -0.06 3.97 2.56
CA SER A 105 -0.71 2.69 2.82
C SER A 105 -2.21 2.86 2.59
N ARG A 106 -2.64 2.63 1.32
CA ARG A 106 -3.96 3.04 0.86
C ARG A 106 -4.39 2.19 -0.34
N THR A 107 -4.66 0.90 -0.12
CA THR A 107 -5.20 0.00 -1.15
C THR A 107 -4.66 0.32 -2.56
N THR A 108 -3.33 0.38 -2.68
CA THR A 108 -2.69 0.83 -3.92
C THR A 108 -2.08 -0.35 -4.67
N THR A 109 -2.61 -0.60 -5.86
CA THR A 109 -2.16 -1.70 -6.72
C THR A 109 -0.75 -1.46 -7.25
N TRP A 110 0.11 -2.44 -7.08
CA TRP A 110 1.44 -2.47 -7.67
C TRP A 110 1.32 -2.72 -9.19
N THR A 111 1.70 -1.74 -9.98
CA THR A 111 1.78 -1.86 -11.44
C THR A 111 3.13 -1.39 -11.96
N LEU A 112 3.55 -1.93 -13.11
CA LEU A 112 4.78 -1.52 -13.77
C LEU A 112 4.82 0.01 -13.99
N THR A 113 3.74 0.59 -14.49
CA THR A 113 3.68 2.03 -14.77
C THR A 113 3.87 2.85 -13.49
N ARG A 114 3.14 2.53 -12.41
CA ARG A 114 3.27 3.26 -11.14
C ARG A 114 4.69 3.20 -10.59
N GLU A 115 5.33 2.04 -10.63
CA GLU A 115 6.69 1.89 -10.13
C GLU A 115 7.74 2.50 -11.07
N ALA A 116 7.59 2.33 -12.37
CA ALA A 116 8.60 2.81 -13.33
C ALA A 116 8.58 4.32 -13.52
N THR A 117 7.42 4.98 -13.46
CA THR A 117 7.27 6.38 -13.91
C THR A 117 7.06 7.39 -12.79
N LEU A 118 6.58 6.98 -11.61
CA LEU A 118 6.21 7.93 -10.55
C LEU A 118 7.36 8.30 -9.59
N GLY A 119 8.54 7.68 -9.70
CA GLY A 119 9.61 7.86 -8.72
C GLY A 119 9.27 7.28 -7.34
N LEU A 120 8.34 6.32 -7.30
CA LEU A 120 7.85 5.66 -6.10
C LEU A 120 8.18 4.16 -6.16
N ALA A 121 8.28 3.50 -5.01
CA ALA A 121 8.56 2.07 -4.89
C ALA A 121 7.56 1.39 -3.96
N PHE A 122 7.12 0.19 -4.35
CA PHE A 122 6.31 -0.67 -3.49
C PHE A 122 7.21 -1.46 -2.54
N ALA A 123 6.94 -1.36 -1.24
CA ALA A 123 7.76 -2.03 -0.22
C ALA A 123 7.31 -3.48 0.07
N GLY A 124 6.30 -3.96 -0.62
CA GLY A 124 5.76 -5.31 -0.51
C GLY A 124 4.29 -5.35 -0.87
N ILE A 125 3.68 -6.51 -0.76
CA ILE A 125 2.23 -6.70 -0.95
C ILE A 125 1.64 -7.06 0.42
N ASN A 126 0.72 -6.23 0.92
CA ASN A 126 -0.01 -6.50 2.15
C ASN A 126 -1.42 -7.06 1.92
N PHE A 127 -1.91 -7.06 0.67
CA PHE A 127 -3.20 -7.66 0.31
C PHE A 127 -3.21 -8.04 -1.17
N TYR A 128 -3.59 -9.27 -1.46
CA TYR A 128 -3.84 -9.77 -2.82
C TYR A 128 -5.33 -9.66 -3.10
N ASP A 129 -5.70 -8.83 -4.06
CA ASP A 129 -7.09 -8.56 -4.45
C ASP A 129 -7.31 -8.80 -5.95
N GLY A 130 -8.51 -8.57 -6.38
CA GLY A 130 -8.96 -8.47 -7.76
C GLY A 130 -10.06 -7.45 -7.87
N GLN A 131 -10.37 -7.02 -9.08
CA GLN A 131 -11.49 -6.11 -9.34
C GLN A 131 -12.74 -6.87 -9.71
N GLY A 132 -13.89 -6.37 -9.23
CA GLY A 132 -15.22 -6.92 -9.53
C GLY A 132 -16.26 -5.83 -9.73
N PHE A 133 -17.51 -6.25 -9.64
CA PHE A 133 -18.67 -5.38 -9.77
C PHE A 133 -19.68 -5.64 -8.66
N VAL A 134 -20.35 -4.58 -8.21
CA VAL A 134 -21.54 -4.68 -7.38
C VAL A 134 -22.72 -4.02 -8.11
N VAL A 135 -23.84 -4.68 -8.06
CA VAL A 135 -25.12 -4.21 -8.64
C VAL A 135 -26.21 -4.18 -7.58
N ARG A 136 -27.29 -3.45 -7.83
CA ARG A 136 -28.50 -3.60 -7.01
C ARG A 136 -29.10 -4.98 -7.30
N THR A 137 -29.44 -5.74 -6.26
CA THR A 137 -30.05 -7.07 -6.40
C THR A 137 -31.34 -7.03 -7.23
N SER A 138 -32.11 -5.92 -7.13
CA SER A 138 -33.32 -5.70 -7.91
C SER A 138 -33.11 -5.57 -9.43
N SER A 139 -31.86 -5.37 -9.90
CA SER A 139 -31.56 -5.32 -11.34
C SER A 139 -31.67 -6.69 -12.02
N GLY A 140 -31.58 -7.79 -11.25
CA GLY A 140 -31.55 -9.14 -11.79
C GLY A 140 -30.28 -9.53 -12.54
N ILE A 141 -29.27 -8.65 -12.59
CA ILE A 141 -27.97 -8.92 -13.22
C ILE A 141 -27.18 -9.88 -12.36
N THR A 142 -26.73 -10.99 -12.94
CA THR A 142 -25.99 -12.07 -12.25
C THR A 142 -24.58 -12.30 -12.78
N SER A 143 -24.19 -11.62 -13.85
CA SER A 143 -22.88 -11.72 -14.49
C SER A 143 -22.43 -10.37 -15.01
N ALA A 144 -21.13 -10.13 -15.05
CA ALA A 144 -20.55 -8.92 -15.62
C ALA A 144 -20.85 -8.75 -17.11
N LEU A 145 -21.12 -9.83 -17.84
CA LEU A 145 -21.55 -9.77 -19.24
C LEU A 145 -22.96 -9.15 -19.39
N GLY A 146 -23.79 -9.18 -18.35
CA GLY A 146 -25.08 -8.51 -18.30
C GLY A 146 -25.00 -6.97 -18.14
N LEU A 147 -23.80 -6.41 -18.10
CA LEU A 147 -23.56 -4.97 -17.95
C LEU A 147 -23.34 -4.25 -19.28
N ASP A 148 -23.56 -4.91 -20.46
CA ASP A 148 -23.45 -4.22 -21.75
C ASP A 148 -24.42 -3.03 -21.83
N GLY A 149 -23.90 -1.86 -22.17
CA GLY A 149 -24.63 -0.59 -22.22
C GLY A 149 -24.85 0.09 -20.87
N ALA A 150 -24.43 -0.50 -19.76
CA ALA A 150 -24.66 0.01 -18.42
C ALA A 150 -23.90 1.31 -18.11
N THR A 151 -24.42 2.07 -17.13
CA THR A 151 -23.69 3.16 -16.51
C THR A 151 -22.88 2.62 -15.30
N LEU A 152 -21.58 2.93 -15.27
CA LEU A 152 -20.65 2.42 -14.25
C LEU A 152 -20.08 3.54 -13.39
N CYS A 153 -20.28 3.48 -12.10
CA CYS A 153 -19.60 4.33 -11.12
C CYS A 153 -18.14 3.86 -10.97
N LEU A 154 -17.20 4.75 -11.22
CA LEU A 154 -15.75 4.50 -11.18
C LEU A 154 -15.01 5.68 -10.54
N GLN A 155 -13.88 5.39 -9.88
CA GLN A 155 -12.98 6.45 -9.41
C GLN A 155 -11.90 6.73 -10.45
N PRO A 156 -11.70 7.99 -10.86
CA PRO A 156 -10.67 8.34 -11.83
C PRO A 156 -9.25 8.12 -11.25
N GLY A 157 -8.27 7.85 -12.14
CA GLY A 157 -6.87 7.64 -11.75
C GLY A 157 -6.61 6.30 -11.03
N THR A 158 -7.53 5.35 -11.17
CA THR A 158 -7.41 4.00 -10.61
C THR A 158 -7.09 2.96 -11.69
N THR A 159 -6.58 1.80 -11.28
CA THR A 159 -6.52 0.60 -12.14
C THR A 159 -7.91 0.15 -12.54
N SER A 160 -8.91 0.37 -11.67
CA SER A 160 -10.29 -0.04 -11.90
C SER A 160 -10.93 0.62 -13.13
N GLU A 161 -10.62 1.90 -13.36
CA GLU A 161 -11.08 2.63 -14.56
C GLU A 161 -10.48 2.01 -15.85
N LEU A 162 -9.19 1.67 -15.81
CA LEU A 162 -8.49 1.07 -16.95
C LEU A 162 -8.97 -0.37 -17.21
N ASN A 163 -9.05 -1.17 -16.16
CA ASN A 163 -9.45 -2.58 -16.27
C ASN A 163 -10.88 -2.76 -16.77
N VAL A 164 -11.82 -1.90 -16.36
CA VAL A 164 -13.18 -1.91 -16.91
C VAL A 164 -13.17 -1.63 -18.41
N SER A 165 -12.41 -0.61 -18.83
CA SER A 165 -12.29 -0.26 -20.25
C SER A 165 -11.73 -1.42 -21.08
N ASP A 166 -10.72 -2.12 -20.55
CA ASP A 166 -10.12 -3.28 -21.21
C ASP A 166 -11.06 -4.49 -21.22
N TYR A 167 -11.75 -4.76 -20.10
CA TYR A 167 -12.69 -5.87 -19.98
C TYR A 167 -13.86 -5.72 -20.96
N PHE A 168 -14.50 -4.53 -20.98
CA PHE A 168 -15.64 -4.27 -21.87
C PHE A 168 -15.22 -4.34 -23.35
N ARG A 169 -14.09 -3.75 -23.72
CA ARG A 169 -13.54 -3.84 -25.07
C ARG A 169 -13.24 -5.28 -25.51
N SER A 170 -12.69 -6.09 -24.62
CA SER A 170 -12.35 -7.50 -24.94
C SER A 170 -13.56 -8.41 -25.10
N HIS A 171 -14.74 -7.97 -24.64
CA HIS A 171 -16.01 -8.68 -24.77
C HIS A 171 -16.99 -8.00 -25.74
N ASP A 172 -16.51 -7.05 -26.56
CA ASP A 172 -17.33 -6.26 -27.50
C ASP A 172 -18.53 -5.54 -26.84
N MET A 173 -18.36 -5.19 -25.56
CA MET A 173 -19.35 -4.50 -24.74
C MET A 173 -19.08 -3.00 -24.66
N ARG A 174 -20.11 -2.23 -24.36
CA ARG A 174 -20.05 -0.77 -24.15
C ARG A 174 -20.52 -0.42 -22.74
N PHE A 175 -20.03 0.69 -22.19
CA PHE A 175 -20.51 1.26 -20.94
C PHE A 175 -20.41 2.79 -20.97
N THR A 176 -21.11 3.45 -20.05
CA THR A 176 -20.99 4.88 -19.81
C THR A 176 -20.35 5.11 -18.46
N PRO A 177 -19.15 5.70 -18.35
CA PRO A 177 -18.50 5.95 -17.08
C PRO A 177 -19.13 7.14 -16.33
N VAL A 178 -19.35 7.00 -15.05
CA VAL A 178 -19.69 8.07 -14.10
C VAL A 178 -18.50 8.21 -13.16
N LEU A 179 -17.63 9.20 -13.42
CA LEU A 179 -16.36 9.38 -12.72
C LEU A 179 -16.55 10.31 -11.51
N ILE A 180 -16.30 9.81 -10.31
CA ILE A 180 -16.39 10.56 -9.05
C ILE A 180 -15.18 10.19 -8.19
N ASP A 181 -14.31 11.17 -7.86
CA ASP A 181 -13.07 10.91 -7.10
C ASP A 181 -13.34 10.68 -5.59
N ASN A 182 -14.30 11.41 -5.02
CA ASN A 182 -14.67 11.23 -3.62
C ASN A 182 -15.42 9.91 -3.43
N THR A 183 -14.92 9.04 -2.53
CA THR A 183 -15.46 7.70 -2.30
C THR A 183 -16.92 7.73 -1.79
N ASP A 184 -17.22 8.64 -0.87
CA ASP A 184 -18.56 8.68 -0.26
C ASP A 184 -19.59 9.24 -1.25
N GLU A 185 -19.23 10.25 -2.02
CA GLU A 185 -20.09 10.79 -3.10
C GLU A 185 -20.33 9.73 -4.19
N LEU A 186 -19.32 8.95 -4.56
CA LEU A 186 -19.45 7.86 -5.52
C LEU A 186 -20.42 6.78 -5.01
N ARG A 187 -20.27 6.36 -3.75
CA ARG A 187 -21.16 5.38 -3.12
C ARG A 187 -22.59 5.90 -3.04
N GLN A 188 -22.78 7.18 -2.66
CA GLN A 188 -24.10 7.82 -2.66
C GLN A 188 -24.70 7.89 -4.07
N ALA A 189 -23.92 8.21 -5.10
CA ALA A 189 -24.37 8.22 -6.48
C ALA A 189 -24.85 6.82 -6.93
N PHE A 190 -24.13 5.76 -6.57
CA PHE A 190 -24.53 4.38 -6.85
C PHE A 190 -25.81 3.99 -6.08
N VAL A 191 -25.90 4.29 -4.78
CA VAL A 191 -27.08 4.03 -3.96
C VAL A 191 -28.30 4.76 -4.50
N ALA A 192 -28.14 6.02 -4.92
CA ALA A 192 -29.20 6.85 -5.53
C ALA A 192 -29.60 6.43 -6.95
N GLY A 193 -28.97 5.42 -7.54
CA GLY A 193 -29.32 4.90 -8.85
C GLY A 193 -28.76 5.69 -10.03
N ARG A 194 -27.76 6.55 -9.85
CA ARG A 194 -27.08 7.25 -10.94
C ARG A 194 -26.22 6.32 -11.80
N CYS A 195 -25.83 5.17 -11.24
CA CYS A 195 -25.08 4.13 -11.96
C CYS A 195 -25.78 2.79 -11.79
N ASP A 196 -25.71 1.95 -12.81
CA ASP A 196 -26.27 0.60 -12.78
C ASP A 196 -25.39 -0.34 -11.98
N ALA A 197 -24.06 -0.16 -12.08
CA ALA A 197 -23.08 -0.88 -11.26
C ALA A 197 -21.98 0.04 -10.71
N TYR A 198 -21.32 -0.42 -9.64
CA TYR A 198 -20.10 0.17 -9.10
C TYR A 198 -18.98 -0.87 -9.25
N SER A 199 -17.84 -0.46 -9.82
CA SER A 199 -16.67 -1.34 -10.01
C SER A 199 -15.43 -0.77 -9.34
N THR A 200 -14.77 -1.61 -8.56
CA THR A 200 -13.48 -1.38 -7.89
C THR A 200 -12.96 -2.70 -7.37
N ASP A 201 -11.92 -2.68 -6.53
CA ASP A 201 -11.37 -3.86 -5.84
C ASP A 201 -12.49 -4.61 -5.10
N THR A 202 -12.49 -5.94 -5.20
CA THR A 202 -13.51 -6.80 -4.60
C THR A 202 -13.61 -6.60 -3.09
N SER A 203 -12.48 -6.39 -2.42
CA SER A 203 -12.45 -6.08 -0.99
C SER A 203 -13.12 -4.74 -0.66
N THR A 204 -12.97 -3.73 -1.53
CA THR A 204 -13.63 -2.43 -1.38
C THR A 204 -15.15 -2.56 -1.62
N LEU A 205 -15.59 -3.42 -2.54
CA LEU A 205 -17.01 -3.74 -2.75
C LEU A 205 -17.58 -4.48 -1.54
N ALA A 206 -16.84 -5.41 -0.94
CA ALA A 206 -17.24 -6.08 0.30
C ALA A 206 -17.37 -5.07 1.47
N SER A 207 -16.40 -4.16 1.59
CA SER A 207 -16.43 -3.05 2.55
C SER A 207 -17.66 -2.16 2.34
N PHE A 208 -17.96 -1.78 1.09
CA PHE A 208 -19.18 -1.03 0.75
C PHE A 208 -20.44 -1.77 1.21
N ARG A 209 -20.56 -3.06 0.86
CA ARG A 209 -21.73 -3.88 1.22
C ARG A 209 -21.89 -4.02 2.75
N ALA A 210 -20.79 -4.27 3.46
CA ALA A 210 -20.78 -4.33 4.92
C ALA A 210 -21.24 -3.01 5.56
N GLY A 211 -20.83 -1.87 5.00
CA GLY A 211 -21.27 -0.54 5.43
C GLY A 211 -22.75 -0.24 5.24
N GLN A 212 -23.47 -1.04 4.41
CA GLN A 212 -24.92 -0.90 4.24
C GLN A 212 -25.75 -1.51 5.39
N GLY A 213 -25.12 -2.22 6.32
CA GLY A 213 -25.79 -2.82 7.48
C GLY A 213 -26.96 -3.71 7.06
N THR A 214 -28.17 -3.42 7.55
CA THR A 214 -29.40 -4.19 7.23
C THR A 214 -29.80 -4.15 5.74
N ASN A 215 -29.28 -3.17 4.99
CA ASN A 215 -29.54 -3.04 3.55
C ASN A 215 -28.52 -3.82 2.68
N ALA A 216 -27.55 -4.50 3.26
CA ALA A 216 -26.50 -5.23 2.54
C ALA A 216 -27.06 -6.23 1.50
N ALA A 217 -28.22 -6.86 1.79
CA ALA A 217 -28.90 -7.80 0.88
C ALA A 217 -29.45 -7.14 -0.40
N GLN A 218 -29.54 -5.82 -0.45
CA GLN A 218 -29.97 -5.07 -1.64
C GLN A 218 -28.86 -4.96 -2.69
N TYR A 219 -27.63 -5.41 -2.38
CA TYR A 219 -26.46 -5.29 -3.23
C TYR A 219 -25.83 -6.67 -3.44
N THR A 220 -25.67 -7.05 -4.70
CA THR A 220 -25.06 -8.32 -5.13
C THR A 220 -23.69 -8.04 -5.73
N LEU A 221 -22.65 -8.69 -5.19
CA LEU A 221 -21.35 -8.77 -5.84
C LEU A 221 -21.45 -9.79 -6.97
N LEU A 222 -21.03 -9.40 -8.18
CA LEU A 222 -20.97 -10.32 -9.29
C LEU A 222 -19.79 -11.29 -9.12
N PRO A 223 -19.87 -12.51 -9.69
CA PRO A 223 -18.86 -13.55 -9.43
C PRO A 223 -17.54 -13.33 -10.17
N GLU A 224 -17.52 -12.49 -11.19
CA GLU A 224 -16.33 -12.30 -12.01
C GLU A 224 -15.29 -11.42 -11.30
N THR A 225 -14.03 -11.86 -11.39
CA THR A 225 -12.85 -11.07 -11.05
C THR A 225 -12.11 -10.76 -12.33
N ILE A 226 -12.05 -9.49 -12.70
CA ILE A 226 -11.57 -9.03 -14.01
C ILE A 226 -10.10 -8.60 -14.04
N SER A 227 -9.42 -8.58 -12.89
CA SER A 227 -8.01 -8.19 -12.80
C SER A 227 -7.29 -8.84 -11.62
N LYS A 228 -5.97 -8.63 -11.58
CA LYS A 228 -5.12 -8.88 -10.41
C LYS A 228 -4.76 -7.54 -9.78
N GLU A 229 -5.05 -7.41 -8.49
CA GLU A 229 -4.78 -6.18 -7.73
C GLU A 229 -3.88 -6.51 -6.53
N PRO A 230 -2.54 -6.62 -6.73
CA PRO A 230 -1.60 -6.76 -5.62
C PRO A 230 -1.44 -5.39 -4.93
N LEU A 231 -2.04 -5.23 -3.76
CA LEU A 231 -2.04 -3.98 -3.00
C LEU A 231 -0.84 -3.93 -2.06
N GLY A 232 -0.23 -2.75 -1.93
CA GLY A 232 0.91 -2.62 -1.03
C GLY A 232 1.29 -1.20 -0.66
N PRO A 233 2.07 -1.05 0.44
CA PRO A 233 2.59 0.23 0.87
C PRO A 233 3.65 0.77 -0.10
N MET A 234 3.65 2.09 -0.30
CA MET A 234 4.58 2.78 -1.19
C MET A 234 5.39 3.85 -0.45
N VAL A 235 6.63 4.01 -0.90
CA VAL A 235 7.56 5.04 -0.45
C VAL A 235 8.19 5.75 -1.65
N ARG A 236 8.87 6.88 -1.43
CA ARG A 236 9.68 7.55 -2.47
C ARG A 236 10.90 6.70 -2.82
N LYS A 237 11.24 6.62 -4.10
CA LYS A 237 12.52 6.03 -4.55
C LYS A 237 13.70 6.88 -4.09
N GLY A 238 14.86 6.23 -3.92
CA GLY A 238 16.11 6.87 -3.52
C GLY A 238 16.40 6.82 -2.03
N ASP A 239 15.40 6.61 -1.17
CA ASP A 239 15.58 6.35 0.26
C ASP A 239 15.44 4.85 0.55
N TRP A 240 16.48 4.10 0.22
CA TRP A 240 16.47 2.64 0.37
C TRP A 240 16.43 2.20 1.83
N ARG A 241 16.96 3.01 2.76
CA ARG A 241 16.89 2.69 4.19
C ARG A 241 15.45 2.73 4.69
N PHE A 242 14.70 3.77 4.37
CA PHE A 242 13.29 3.86 4.75
C PHE A 242 12.45 2.80 4.04
N PHE A 243 12.74 2.53 2.76
CA PHE A 243 12.12 1.44 2.00
C PHE A 243 12.31 0.09 2.70
N ASP A 244 13.53 -0.23 3.15
CA ASP A 244 13.82 -1.49 3.86
C ASP A 244 13.08 -1.54 5.20
N VAL A 245 13.03 -0.44 5.95
CA VAL A 245 12.26 -0.36 7.21
C VAL A 245 10.78 -0.68 6.98
N VAL A 246 10.15 -0.08 5.96
CA VAL A 246 8.74 -0.35 5.65
C VAL A 246 8.53 -1.80 5.23
N ARG A 247 9.40 -2.32 4.36
CA ARG A 247 9.36 -3.72 3.89
C ARG A 247 9.52 -4.71 5.03
N TRP A 248 10.53 -4.52 5.89
CA TRP A 248 10.79 -5.43 6.99
C TRP A 248 9.79 -5.30 8.14
N SER A 249 9.08 -4.17 8.26
CA SER A 249 7.92 -4.07 9.16
C SER A 249 6.79 -5.01 8.71
N LEU A 250 6.48 -5.06 7.41
CA LEU A 250 5.50 -6.02 6.86
C LEU A 250 5.97 -7.47 7.03
N PHE A 251 7.23 -7.76 6.69
CA PHE A 251 7.78 -9.11 6.82
C PHE A 251 7.86 -9.56 8.28
N ALA A 252 8.07 -8.65 9.23
CA ALA A 252 8.01 -8.98 10.65
C ALA A 252 6.60 -9.43 11.07
N MET A 253 5.54 -8.76 10.59
CA MET A 253 4.17 -9.20 10.88
C MET A 253 3.87 -10.61 10.30
N LEU A 254 4.32 -10.89 9.08
CA LEU A 254 4.16 -12.20 8.44
C LEU A 254 5.00 -13.28 9.14
N THR A 255 6.26 -13.01 9.45
CA THR A 255 7.15 -13.94 10.16
C THR A 255 6.62 -14.25 11.55
N ALA A 256 6.07 -13.25 12.26
CA ALA A 256 5.45 -13.49 13.56
C ALA A 256 4.28 -14.48 13.47
N GLU A 257 3.43 -14.35 12.45
CA GLU A 257 2.35 -15.31 12.22
C GLU A 257 2.89 -16.73 11.92
N GLU A 258 3.96 -16.84 11.10
CA GLU A 258 4.62 -18.12 10.82
C GLU A 258 5.19 -18.79 12.07
N LEU A 259 5.79 -18.00 12.95
CA LEU A 259 6.38 -18.47 14.21
C LEU A 259 5.35 -18.66 15.33
N GLY A 260 4.06 -18.35 15.11
CA GLY A 260 3.01 -18.39 16.10
C GLY A 260 3.17 -17.36 17.22
N LEU A 261 3.89 -16.27 16.94
CA LEU A 261 4.05 -15.15 17.87
C LEU A 261 2.88 -14.18 17.74
N THR A 262 2.24 -13.88 18.87
CA THR A 262 1.04 -13.02 18.94
C THR A 262 1.27 -11.88 19.93
N SER A 263 0.39 -10.88 19.90
CA SER A 263 0.39 -9.80 20.89
C SER A 263 0.30 -10.30 22.35
N GLU A 264 -0.33 -11.45 22.56
CA GLU A 264 -0.50 -12.06 23.88
C GLU A 264 0.76 -12.79 24.38
N ASN A 265 1.48 -13.48 23.46
CA ASN A 265 2.60 -14.35 23.85
C ASN A 265 4.00 -13.77 23.61
N ILE A 266 4.13 -12.68 22.85
CA ILE A 266 5.43 -12.08 22.50
C ILE A 266 6.28 -11.70 23.71
N GLY A 267 5.64 -11.36 24.83
CA GLY A 267 6.34 -11.05 26.08
C GLY A 267 7.13 -12.22 26.66
N GLN A 268 6.71 -13.46 26.35
CA GLN A 268 7.35 -14.70 26.83
C GLN A 268 8.38 -15.23 25.84
N ALA A 269 8.40 -14.73 24.60
CA ALA A 269 9.25 -15.21 23.50
C ALA A 269 10.76 -15.05 23.79
N ALA A 270 11.15 -14.14 24.67
CA ALA A 270 12.53 -13.97 25.10
C ALA A 270 13.14 -15.23 25.77
N GLY A 271 12.32 -16.12 26.33
CA GLY A 271 12.75 -17.40 26.90
C GLY A 271 12.86 -18.55 25.88
N SER A 272 12.59 -18.30 24.60
CA SER A 272 12.58 -19.34 23.56
C SER A 272 14.00 -19.84 23.26
N VAL A 273 14.12 -21.16 23.09
CA VAL A 273 15.36 -21.82 22.61
C VAL A 273 15.42 -21.87 21.07
N ASN A 274 14.33 -21.50 20.37
CA ASN A 274 14.28 -21.48 18.93
C ASN A 274 15.13 -20.31 18.38
N PRO A 275 16.18 -20.56 17.56
CA PRO A 275 17.05 -19.50 17.06
C PRO A 275 16.34 -18.45 16.19
N ASP A 276 15.27 -18.83 15.46
CA ASP A 276 14.49 -17.88 14.66
C ASP A 276 13.71 -16.93 15.57
N VAL A 277 13.14 -17.44 16.66
CA VAL A 277 12.47 -16.60 17.66
C VAL A 277 13.46 -15.69 18.36
N GLN A 278 14.66 -16.18 18.73
CA GLN A 278 15.70 -15.35 19.36
C GLN A 278 16.14 -14.19 18.46
N ARG A 279 16.30 -14.44 17.15
CA ARG A 279 16.58 -13.37 16.19
C ARG A 279 15.41 -12.40 16.07
N PHE A 280 14.20 -12.93 15.97
CA PHE A 280 12.98 -12.12 15.86
C PHE A 280 12.81 -11.16 17.05
N VAL A 281 13.08 -11.62 18.26
CA VAL A 281 12.95 -10.77 19.47
C VAL A 281 14.18 -9.90 19.74
N GLY A 282 15.17 -9.92 18.86
CA GLY A 282 16.36 -9.05 18.95
C GLY A 282 17.45 -9.52 19.92
N GLN A 283 17.41 -10.78 20.37
CA GLN A 283 18.43 -11.34 21.25
C GLN A 283 19.71 -11.78 20.53
N SER A 284 19.63 -11.95 19.20
CA SER A 284 20.77 -12.32 18.37
C SER A 284 20.67 -11.71 16.98
N GLY A 285 21.81 -11.59 16.26
CA GLY A 285 21.87 -11.16 14.86
C GLY A 285 21.94 -9.65 14.65
N ASN A 286 21.65 -8.80 15.64
CA ASN A 286 21.69 -7.34 15.53
C ASN A 286 20.91 -6.78 14.31
N LEU A 287 19.79 -7.40 13.95
CA LEU A 287 19.06 -7.16 12.71
C LEU A 287 18.46 -5.75 12.66
N GLY A 288 17.95 -5.25 13.77
CA GLY A 288 17.40 -3.89 13.84
C GLY A 288 18.46 -2.83 13.58
N ARG A 289 19.66 -2.99 14.16
CA ARG A 289 20.78 -2.05 13.91
C ARG A 289 21.22 -2.02 12.47
N GLN A 290 21.12 -3.14 11.74
CA GLN A 290 21.41 -3.19 10.29
C GLN A 290 20.38 -2.37 9.49
N LEU A 291 19.12 -2.33 9.93
CA LEU A 291 18.07 -1.46 9.36
C LEU A 291 18.16 -0.01 9.88
N GLY A 292 19.00 0.24 10.88
CA GLY A 292 19.09 1.55 11.55
C GLY A 292 17.98 1.80 12.57
N VAL A 293 17.39 0.74 13.14
CA VAL A 293 16.37 0.78 14.21
C VAL A 293 16.83 -0.05 15.42
N THR A 294 16.01 -0.21 16.45
CA THR A 294 16.32 -1.05 17.61
C THR A 294 16.23 -2.53 17.25
N ASP A 295 17.04 -3.39 17.90
CA ASP A 295 17.07 -4.82 17.58
C ASP A 295 15.77 -5.54 17.91
N ASP A 296 14.96 -5.00 18.80
CA ASP A 296 13.66 -5.52 19.23
C ASP A 296 12.47 -5.00 18.40
N PHE A 297 12.73 -4.30 17.28
CA PHE A 297 11.68 -3.66 16.46
C PHE A 297 10.52 -4.60 16.10
N ALA A 298 10.84 -5.85 15.74
CA ALA A 298 9.83 -6.84 15.38
C ALA A 298 8.94 -7.22 16.59
N SER A 299 9.53 -7.34 17.79
CA SER A 299 8.77 -7.53 19.03
C SER A 299 7.88 -6.34 19.35
N GLN A 300 8.36 -5.11 19.10
CA GLN A 300 7.57 -3.89 19.32
C GLN A 300 6.34 -3.87 18.40
N ILE A 301 6.49 -4.27 17.12
CA ILE A 301 5.36 -4.41 16.19
C ILE A 301 4.33 -5.38 16.76
N VAL A 302 4.75 -6.61 17.08
CA VAL A 302 3.81 -7.66 17.52
C VAL A 302 3.12 -7.27 18.82
N ARG A 303 3.85 -6.70 19.77
CA ARG A 303 3.28 -6.27 21.06
C ARG A 303 2.19 -5.21 20.91
N GLN A 304 2.34 -4.28 19.98
CA GLN A 304 1.49 -3.09 19.87
C GLN A 304 0.44 -3.17 18.74
N VAL A 305 0.74 -3.96 17.69
CA VAL A 305 -0.12 -4.10 16.51
C VAL A 305 -0.62 -5.53 16.35
N GLY A 306 0.17 -6.52 16.77
CA GLY A 306 -0.07 -7.93 16.51
C GLY A 306 0.67 -8.43 15.27
N ASN A 307 0.56 -9.73 15.01
CA ASN A 307 1.01 -10.34 13.77
C ASN A 307 0.02 -10.09 12.62
N PHE A 308 0.35 -10.53 11.40
CA PHE A 308 -0.52 -10.30 10.23
C PHE A 308 -1.87 -11.01 10.36
N GLY A 309 -1.91 -12.21 10.95
CA GLY A 309 -3.14 -12.95 11.23
C GLY A 309 -4.06 -12.20 12.19
N GLU A 310 -3.52 -11.65 13.29
CA GLU A 310 -4.29 -10.85 14.25
C GLU A 310 -4.85 -9.58 13.61
N SER A 311 -4.05 -8.91 12.75
CA SER A 311 -4.52 -7.76 11.99
C SER A 311 -5.64 -8.14 11.02
N TRP A 312 -5.53 -9.29 10.35
CA TRP A 312 -6.58 -9.80 9.47
C TRP A 312 -7.88 -10.08 10.21
N GLU A 313 -7.82 -10.86 11.30
CA GLU A 313 -9.00 -11.24 12.10
C GLU A 313 -9.74 -10.01 12.65
N ARG A 314 -8.98 -9.00 13.05
CA ARG A 314 -9.57 -7.76 13.58
C ARG A 314 -10.24 -6.90 12.51
N ASN A 315 -9.70 -6.90 11.28
CA ASN A 315 -10.09 -5.92 10.27
C ASN A 315 -10.89 -6.53 9.10
N MET A 316 -10.53 -7.73 8.61
CA MET A 316 -11.08 -8.33 7.40
C MET A 316 -12.19 -9.33 7.69
N THR A 317 -12.05 -10.15 8.72
CA THR A 317 -13.05 -11.14 9.12
C THR A 317 -14.43 -10.50 9.40
N PRO A 318 -14.52 -9.35 10.11
CA PRO A 318 -15.82 -8.72 10.37
C PRO A 318 -16.57 -8.23 9.14
N ILE A 319 -15.88 -7.97 8.04
CA ILE A 319 -16.49 -7.58 6.75
C ILE A 319 -16.68 -8.75 5.79
N GLY A 320 -16.48 -9.98 6.28
CA GLY A 320 -16.74 -11.21 5.54
C GLY A 320 -15.71 -11.55 4.47
N ILE A 321 -14.48 -11.03 4.54
CA ILE A 321 -13.42 -11.34 3.60
C ILE A 321 -12.60 -12.52 4.15
N PRO A 322 -12.65 -13.70 3.49
CA PRO A 322 -11.85 -14.85 3.88
C PRO A 322 -10.38 -14.63 3.54
N ARG A 323 -9.48 -15.29 4.27
CA ARG A 323 -8.03 -15.24 3.99
C ARG A 323 -7.71 -15.66 2.55
N GLY A 324 -8.23 -16.79 2.07
CA GLY A 324 -7.99 -17.29 0.71
C GLY A 324 -6.51 -17.22 0.33
N ILE A 325 -6.21 -16.58 -0.79
CA ILE A 325 -4.83 -16.39 -1.28
C ILE A 325 -4.00 -15.44 -0.38
N ASN A 326 -4.63 -14.73 0.54
CA ASN A 326 -3.96 -13.90 1.55
C ASN A 326 -3.49 -14.70 2.77
N ASN A 327 -3.57 -16.03 2.76
CA ASN A 327 -2.90 -16.88 3.74
C ASN A 327 -1.38 -16.86 3.54
N LEU A 328 -0.67 -17.36 4.57
CA LEU A 328 0.74 -17.65 4.46
C LEU A 328 0.98 -18.78 3.43
N TRP A 329 2.15 -18.79 2.82
CA TRP A 329 2.59 -19.77 1.83
C TRP A 329 2.44 -21.22 2.31
N ASN A 330 2.74 -21.49 3.58
CA ASN A 330 2.62 -22.83 4.19
C ASN A 330 1.17 -23.22 4.54
N ARG A 331 0.21 -22.32 4.31
CA ARG A 331 -1.25 -22.52 4.45
C ARG A 331 -2.01 -22.32 3.14
N GLY A 332 -1.29 -22.44 1.99
CA GLY A 332 -1.89 -22.36 0.66
C GLY A 332 -2.12 -20.95 0.14
N GLY A 333 -1.53 -19.93 0.75
CA GLY A 333 -1.61 -18.54 0.29
C GLY A 333 -0.34 -18.05 -0.40
N LEU A 334 -0.29 -16.74 -0.65
CA LEU A 334 0.80 -16.06 -1.36
C LEU A 334 1.71 -15.23 -0.44
N HIS A 335 1.36 -15.04 0.84
CA HIS A 335 2.23 -14.32 1.75
C HIS A 335 3.46 -15.14 2.12
N TYR A 336 4.62 -14.62 1.73
CA TYR A 336 5.92 -15.26 1.91
C TYR A 336 6.93 -14.20 2.34
N ALA A 337 7.36 -14.25 3.61
CA ALA A 337 8.39 -13.38 4.12
C ALA A 337 9.78 -14.03 3.95
N PRO A 338 10.80 -13.28 3.49
CA PRO A 338 12.18 -13.77 3.51
C PRO A 338 12.66 -14.02 4.94
N PRO A 339 13.60 -14.98 5.15
CA PRO A 339 14.13 -15.26 6.47
C PRO A 339 14.82 -14.06 7.12
N MET A 340 14.55 -13.80 8.39
CA MET A 340 15.22 -12.80 9.21
C MET A 340 16.57 -13.34 9.74
N ARG A 341 17.63 -13.17 8.93
CA ARG A 341 18.99 -13.68 9.21
C ARG A 341 20.08 -12.67 8.91
#